data_605ee5136dd7b186a313699b1a1a643f
#
_entry.id   605ee5136dd7b186a313699b1a1a643f
#
_cell.length_a   1.000
_cell.length_b   1.000
_cell.length_c   1.000
_cell.angle_alpha   90.00
_cell.angle_beta   90.00
_cell.angle_gamma   90.00
#
_symmetry.space_group_name_H-M   'P 1'
#
loop_
_entity.id
_entity.type
_entity.pdbx_description
1 polymer ?
#
loop_
_entity_poly.entity_id
_entity_poly.type
_entity_poly.pdbx_seq_one_letter_code
_entity_poly.pdbx_strand_id
1 'polypeptide(L)'
;MSEHDPTLPDRPIFRTQGAPGSTLSLLLLLLFSLANTGMAATVDSLEPLPASEWSYDHAAHLLERAGFGGTPEEIARFAAMTPEAAVDLIVNYEQIADTLPPFEHSGIWDEAMLADVDLHLRFDDVMAKAAEVGEVYGEVVREEGPRKLQDITDALYYKYLSSNREWQRVAQWWAERMLTSPRPLEEKMTLFWHGHFATEELKNDDYRLMLQQNMTLRQLATSDMNSLLIAMSKDPAMLLYLDNRLNVKGHANENYAREILELFSLGIGNYTENDIKEAARAFTGWRNQGLTFIDDRAQHDEGMKTVFGQTGNWDGEDVVDLILQQEAAGEFIAGKIYRFFVREEISEQMLDELAARLRDDNYAIKPFLRALFLSQDFYSEPSLGTQIKSPVQFLVSTYRKLGLERIPGTPYFPAATNLLGQALGNPPNVKGWDGGRAWLNPSTILLRNNLIGHLLFPETAAGAYPRFAYSTRYSNAPAEARQRDRDE
;
A
#
# COMPACT_ATOMS: atom_id res chain seq x y z
N MET A 1 27.38 -41.22 -46.48
CA MET A 1 28.32 -40.34 -47.20
C MET A 1 28.25 -39.04 -46.43
N SER A 2 28.93 -38.91 -45.33
CA SER A 2 30.36 -38.61 -45.09
C SER A 2 30.79 -37.30 -45.72
N GLU A 3 30.99 -36.34 -44.82
CA GLU A 3 32.23 -35.57 -44.90
C GLU A 3 32.45 -34.89 -43.53
N HIS A 4 33.60 -35.20 -42.94
CA HIS A 4 34.21 -34.64 -41.75
C HIS A 4 34.92 -33.33 -42.12
N ASP A 5 34.81 -32.33 -41.28
CA ASP A 5 35.73 -31.18 -41.25
C ASP A 5 36.58 -31.22 -39.95
N PRO A 6 37.92 -31.27 -40.05
CA PRO A 6 38.81 -31.33 -38.90
C PRO A 6 39.60 -30.04 -38.74
N THR A 7 39.18 -29.12 -37.84
CA THR A 7 40.11 -28.10 -37.31
C THR A 7 39.59 -27.50 -35.99
N LEU A 8 40.00 -28.09 -34.87
CA LEU A 8 40.10 -27.39 -33.58
C LEU A 8 41.34 -27.88 -32.83
N PRO A 9 42.22 -27.02 -32.32
CA PRO A 9 43.44 -27.43 -31.62
C PRO A 9 43.20 -27.82 -30.16
N ASP A 10 43.95 -28.84 -29.74
CA ASP A 10 44.05 -29.39 -28.38
C ASP A 10 44.40 -28.36 -27.32
N ARG A 11 43.70 -28.41 -26.20
CA ARG A 11 44.09 -27.73 -24.95
C ARG A 11 44.90 -28.67 -24.03
N PRO A 12 46.01 -28.20 -23.45
CA PRO A 12 46.85 -29.06 -22.63
C PRO A 12 46.24 -29.29 -21.24
N ILE A 13 46.31 -30.55 -20.80
CA ILE A 13 45.97 -31.02 -19.46
C ILE A 13 47.10 -30.63 -18.50
N PHE A 14 46.81 -29.73 -17.52
CA PHE A 14 47.73 -29.49 -16.42
C PHE A 14 47.66 -30.61 -15.40
N ARG A 15 48.74 -31.40 -15.27
CA ARG A 15 49.00 -32.25 -14.12
C ARG A 15 49.54 -31.40 -12.97
N THR A 16 48.85 -31.38 -11.84
CA THR A 16 49.38 -30.86 -10.59
C THR A 16 50.24 -31.89 -9.92
N GLN A 17 51.54 -31.59 -9.76
CA GLN A 17 52.45 -32.31 -8.85
C GLN A 17 52.19 -31.83 -7.43
N GLY A 18 52.05 -32.78 -6.51
CA GLY A 18 51.92 -32.51 -5.08
C GLY A 18 53.26 -32.08 -4.48
N ALA A 19 53.19 -31.17 -3.54
CA ALA A 19 54.26 -30.87 -2.57
C ALA A 19 53.72 -31.09 -1.15
N PRO A 20 54.49 -31.63 -0.25
CA PRO A 20 54.04 -31.99 1.10
C PRO A 20 54.26 -30.86 2.08
N GLY A 21 53.31 -30.71 2.98
CA GLY A 21 53.61 -30.17 4.31
C GLY A 21 53.11 -28.77 4.61
N SER A 22 52.17 -28.72 5.50
CA SER A 22 52.35 -28.13 6.84
C SER A 22 51.05 -28.29 7.65
N THR A 23 51.15 -29.12 8.66
CA THR A 23 50.17 -29.36 9.71
C THR A 23 49.89 -28.13 10.61
N LEU A 24 50.39 -26.94 10.23
CA LEU A 24 50.22 -25.70 11.01
C LEU A 24 49.04 -24.85 10.55
N SER A 25 48.50 -25.07 9.32
CA SER A 25 47.38 -24.29 8.79
C SER A 25 46.00 -24.79 9.26
N LEU A 26 45.91 -26.04 9.74
CA LEU A 26 44.62 -26.58 10.23
C LEU A 26 44.28 -26.14 11.64
N LEU A 27 45.28 -25.75 12.48
CA LEU A 27 45.03 -25.27 13.84
C LEU A 27 44.58 -23.80 13.90
N LEU A 28 44.91 -22.97 12.87
CA LEU A 28 44.42 -21.57 12.80
C LEU A 28 42.99 -21.46 12.26
N LEU A 29 42.53 -22.41 11.47
CA LEU A 29 41.15 -22.46 11.00
C LEU A 29 40.16 -22.96 12.06
N LEU A 30 40.64 -23.76 13.05
CA LEU A 30 39.82 -24.22 14.16
C LEU A 30 39.74 -23.22 15.32
N LEU A 31 40.60 -22.20 15.36
CA LEU A 31 40.54 -21.12 16.37
C LEU A 31 39.71 -19.93 15.95
N PHE A 32 39.36 -19.80 14.67
CA PHE A 32 38.41 -18.78 14.17
C PHE A 32 36.94 -19.23 14.17
N SER A 33 36.65 -20.51 14.41
CA SER A 33 35.27 -21.04 14.47
C SER A 33 34.69 -21.10 15.90
N LEU A 34 35.37 -20.54 16.90
CA LEU A 34 34.94 -20.57 18.33
C LEU A 34 34.61 -19.20 18.90
N ALA A 35 34.42 -18.17 18.08
CA ALA A 35 34.07 -16.84 18.58
C ALA A 35 32.99 -16.18 17.71
N ASN A 36 31.86 -16.83 17.58
CA ASN A 36 30.57 -16.15 17.33
C ASN A 36 29.40 -17.14 17.52
N THR A 37 29.24 -17.64 18.73
CA THR A 37 27.94 -18.14 19.17
C THR A 37 27.15 -16.96 19.74
N GLY A 38 26.89 -15.93 18.90
CA GLY A 38 25.74 -15.11 19.09
C GLY A 38 24.55 -16.06 19.03
N MET A 39 23.76 -16.16 20.07
CA MET A 39 22.51 -16.91 20.00
C MET A 39 21.70 -16.28 18.87
N ALA A 40 21.40 -17.06 17.82
CA ALA A 40 20.52 -16.56 16.75
C ALA A 40 19.17 -16.18 17.37
N ALA A 41 18.60 -15.05 16.94
CA ALA A 41 17.30 -14.57 17.42
C ALA A 41 16.26 -15.70 17.31
N THR A 42 15.47 -15.87 18.37
CA THR A 42 14.58 -17.02 18.52
C THR A 42 13.34 -16.82 17.66
N VAL A 43 13.02 -17.82 16.85
CA VAL A 43 11.78 -17.85 16.05
C VAL A 43 10.58 -17.99 16.98
N ASP A 44 9.46 -17.33 16.64
CA ASP A 44 8.21 -17.30 17.39
C ASP A 44 8.39 -16.80 18.85
N SER A 45 9.27 -15.79 19.06
CA SER A 45 9.47 -15.17 20.37
C SER A 45 9.23 -13.65 20.30
N LEU A 46 8.30 -13.17 21.13
CA LEU A 46 8.05 -11.72 21.33
C LEU A 46 9.00 -11.10 22.36
N GLU A 47 9.91 -11.87 22.97
CA GLU A 47 10.96 -11.32 23.83
C GLU A 47 11.83 -10.32 23.05
N PRO A 48 12.22 -9.22 23.65
CA PRO A 48 13.08 -8.24 22.99
C PRO A 48 14.42 -8.83 22.55
N LEU A 49 14.91 -8.39 21.39
CA LEU A 49 16.27 -8.72 20.93
C LEU A 49 17.30 -8.18 21.93
N PRO A 50 18.21 -9.03 22.47
CA PRO A 50 19.27 -8.57 23.35
C PRO A 50 20.15 -7.50 22.69
N ALA A 51 20.51 -6.46 23.43
CA ALA A 51 21.36 -5.38 22.92
C ALA A 51 22.74 -5.88 22.42
N SER A 52 23.22 -7.01 22.97
CA SER A 52 24.49 -7.67 22.56
C SER A 52 24.40 -8.29 21.16
N GLU A 53 23.19 -8.55 20.64
CA GLU A 53 22.96 -9.15 19.32
C GLU A 53 22.67 -8.08 18.26
N TRP A 54 22.37 -6.83 18.68
CA TRP A 54 22.10 -5.74 17.76
C TRP A 54 23.27 -5.46 16.82
N SER A 55 23.00 -5.37 15.52
CA SER A 55 24.02 -5.27 14.49
C SER A 55 23.62 -4.31 13.38
N TYR A 56 24.55 -4.05 12.46
CA TYR A 56 24.30 -3.31 11.23
C TYR A 56 23.19 -3.95 10.38
N ASP A 57 23.17 -5.28 10.28
CA ASP A 57 22.17 -6.01 9.49
C ASP A 57 20.78 -5.93 10.14
N HIS A 58 20.71 -5.96 11.47
CA HIS A 58 19.45 -5.76 12.21
C HIS A 58 18.92 -4.33 12.03
N ALA A 59 19.79 -3.32 12.09
CA ALA A 59 19.42 -1.93 11.80
C ALA A 59 18.94 -1.74 10.35
N ALA A 60 19.63 -2.36 9.39
CA ALA A 60 19.21 -2.36 7.99
C ALA A 60 17.83 -3.03 7.80
N HIS A 61 17.60 -4.14 8.47
CA HIS A 61 16.33 -4.85 8.46
C HIS A 61 15.19 -3.98 9.03
N LEU A 62 15.40 -3.37 10.20
CA LEU A 62 14.44 -2.46 10.80
C LEU A 62 14.06 -1.31 9.86
N LEU A 63 15.03 -0.63 9.28
CA LEU A 63 14.79 0.47 8.34
C LEU A 63 14.08 0.01 7.06
N GLU A 64 14.35 -1.20 6.58
CA GLU A 64 13.68 -1.77 5.41
C GLU A 64 12.21 -2.10 5.72
N ARG A 65 11.95 -2.68 6.90
CA ARG A 65 10.61 -3.16 7.26
C ARG A 65 9.71 -2.05 7.77
N ALA A 66 10.18 -1.26 8.73
CA ALA A 66 9.42 -0.17 9.33
C ALA A 66 9.41 1.10 8.48
N GLY A 67 10.20 1.14 7.40
CA GLY A 67 10.27 2.22 6.43
C GLY A 67 10.43 1.67 5.00
N PHE A 68 11.27 2.33 4.23
CA PHE A 68 11.57 1.97 2.85
C PHE A 68 13.10 1.75 2.64
N GLY A 69 13.80 1.24 3.66
CA GLY A 69 15.24 1.09 3.67
C GLY A 69 15.98 2.35 4.14
N GLY A 70 17.30 2.31 4.09
CA GLY A 70 18.18 3.41 4.46
C GLY A 70 19.45 3.44 3.63
N THR A 71 20.16 4.60 3.63
CA THR A 71 21.52 4.69 3.12
C THR A 71 22.51 4.00 4.08
N PRO A 72 23.72 3.67 3.64
CA PRO A 72 24.74 3.11 4.53
C PRO A 72 24.99 3.97 5.78
N GLU A 73 24.94 5.30 5.67
CA GLU A 73 25.13 6.24 6.76
C GLU A 73 23.95 6.19 7.75
N GLU A 74 22.71 6.13 7.24
CA GLU A 74 21.50 5.97 8.06
C GLU A 74 21.55 4.65 8.83
N ILE A 75 21.89 3.54 8.15
CA ILE A 75 22.00 2.22 8.77
C ILE A 75 23.08 2.22 9.85
N ALA A 76 24.27 2.80 9.59
CA ALA A 76 25.36 2.89 10.57
C ALA A 76 24.95 3.71 11.80
N ARG A 77 24.20 4.81 11.60
CA ARG A 77 23.64 5.61 12.70
C ARG A 77 22.69 4.80 13.58
N PHE A 78 21.79 4.02 12.98
CA PHE A 78 20.85 3.15 13.71
C PHE A 78 21.57 1.99 14.40
N ALA A 79 22.57 1.39 13.77
CA ALA A 79 23.38 0.32 14.33
C ALA A 79 24.19 0.77 15.57
N ALA A 80 24.50 2.06 15.69
CA ALA A 80 25.18 2.63 16.85
C ALA A 80 24.24 2.92 18.05
N MET A 81 22.93 2.75 17.90
CA MET A 81 21.92 2.89 18.96
C MET A 81 21.74 1.54 19.70
N THR A 82 20.95 1.54 20.78
CA THR A 82 20.36 0.29 21.28
C THR A 82 19.13 -0.08 20.44
N PRO A 83 18.71 -1.38 20.40
CA PRO A 83 17.48 -1.77 19.70
C PRO A 83 16.26 -0.93 20.12
N GLU A 84 16.10 -0.69 21.42
CA GLU A 84 15.01 0.10 21.97
C GLU A 84 15.04 1.54 21.46
N ALA A 85 16.21 2.19 21.49
CA ALA A 85 16.35 3.59 21.02
C ALA A 85 16.09 3.69 19.52
N ALA A 86 16.52 2.70 18.73
CA ALA A 86 16.29 2.64 17.30
C ALA A 86 14.80 2.46 16.97
N VAL A 87 14.13 1.53 17.65
CA VAL A 87 12.69 1.29 17.48
C VAL A 87 11.87 2.47 17.98
N ASP A 88 12.21 3.03 19.16
CA ASP A 88 11.49 4.18 19.73
C ASP A 88 11.58 5.42 18.84
N LEU A 89 12.71 5.64 18.17
CA LEU A 89 12.85 6.72 17.21
C LEU A 89 11.91 6.58 16.01
N ILE A 90 11.66 5.33 15.58
CA ILE A 90 10.78 5.05 14.43
C ILE A 90 9.31 5.11 14.84
N VAL A 91 8.93 4.49 15.95
CA VAL A 91 7.51 4.37 16.35
C VAL A 91 6.93 5.65 16.92
N ASN A 92 7.77 6.54 17.48
CA ASN A 92 7.35 7.84 17.99
C ASN A 92 7.59 8.97 16.98
N TYR A 93 7.37 8.70 15.71
CA TYR A 93 7.65 9.61 14.60
C TYR A 93 6.90 10.95 14.73
N GLU A 94 5.79 11.02 15.43
CA GLU A 94 5.04 12.27 15.67
C GLU A 94 5.83 13.30 16.48
N GLN A 95 6.89 12.89 17.18
CA GLN A 95 7.84 13.81 17.84
C GLN A 95 8.78 14.50 16.85
N ILE A 96 8.83 14.01 15.60
CA ILE A 96 9.63 14.57 14.51
C ILE A 96 8.70 15.49 13.70
N ALA A 97 9.13 16.73 13.43
CA ALA A 97 8.32 17.64 12.61
C ALA A 97 8.16 17.10 11.18
N ASP A 98 6.93 17.10 10.67
CA ASP A 98 6.69 16.88 9.23
C ASP A 98 7.01 18.19 8.50
N THR A 99 8.08 18.17 7.73
CA THR A 99 8.58 19.35 7.00
C THR A 99 8.26 19.26 5.50
N LEU A 100 7.60 18.20 5.07
CA LEU A 100 7.28 18.02 3.66
C LEU A 100 6.09 18.90 3.24
N PRO A 101 6.12 19.44 2.01
CA PRO A 101 5.01 20.27 1.53
C PRO A 101 3.74 19.42 1.35
N PRO A 102 2.55 20.01 1.59
CA PRO A 102 1.29 19.37 1.24
C PRO A 102 1.19 19.17 -0.28
N PHE A 103 0.23 18.36 -0.70
CA PHE A 103 -0.07 18.23 -2.12
C PHE A 103 -0.54 19.57 -2.70
N GLU A 104 0.04 19.98 -3.83
CA GLU A 104 -0.32 21.19 -4.55
C GLU A 104 -1.17 20.84 -5.76
N HIS A 105 -2.42 21.32 -5.75
CA HIS A 105 -3.36 21.14 -6.86
C HIS A 105 -2.89 21.89 -8.10
N SER A 106 -3.02 21.25 -9.30
CA SER A 106 -2.56 21.89 -10.53
C SER A 106 -3.54 22.91 -11.10
N GLY A 107 -4.80 22.87 -10.64
CA GLY A 107 -5.89 23.65 -11.22
C GLY A 107 -6.50 23.01 -12.48
N ILE A 108 -6.06 21.81 -12.88
CA ILE A 108 -6.70 21.09 -13.99
C ILE A 108 -8.12 20.63 -13.64
N TRP A 109 -8.39 20.41 -12.35
CA TRP A 109 -9.75 20.18 -11.86
C TRP A 109 -10.40 21.53 -11.62
N ASP A 110 -11.32 21.91 -12.50
CA ASP A 110 -12.06 23.17 -12.44
C ASP A 110 -13.56 22.88 -12.27
N GLU A 111 -14.11 23.23 -11.12
CA GLU A 111 -15.52 23.00 -10.79
C GLU A 111 -16.46 23.77 -11.74
N ALA A 112 -16.03 24.91 -12.29
CA ALA A 112 -16.83 25.65 -13.26
C ALA A 112 -17.06 24.85 -14.56
N MET A 113 -16.10 24.05 -14.96
CA MET A 113 -16.21 23.14 -16.11
C MET A 113 -17.11 21.93 -15.85
N LEU A 114 -17.46 21.71 -14.59
CA LEU A 114 -18.26 20.58 -14.12
C LEU A 114 -19.65 21.03 -13.62
N ALA A 115 -19.99 22.31 -13.79
CA ALA A 115 -21.23 22.92 -13.25
C ALA A 115 -22.52 22.23 -13.74
N ASP A 116 -22.49 21.68 -14.94
CA ASP A 116 -23.64 20.98 -15.56
C ASP A 116 -23.68 19.48 -15.26
N VAL A 117 -22.63 18.97 -14.55
CA VAL A 117 -22.52 17.57 -14.13
C VAL A 117 -22.70 17.50 -12.63
N ASP A 118 -23.69 16.73 -12.18
CA ASP A 118 -23.77 16.38 -10.77
C ASP A 118 -22.57 15.50 -10.42
N LEU A 119 -21.58 16.10 -9.74
CA LEU A 119 -20.31 15.45 -9.33
C LEU A 119 -20.51 14.24 -8.43
N HIS A 120 -21.72 14.08 -7.87
CA HIS A 120 -22.09 12.97 -7.00
C HIS A 120 -22.73 11.81 -7.77
N LEU A 121 -23.12 12.02 -9.04
CA LEU A 121 -23.63 10.97 -9.89
C LEU A 121 -22.47 10.20 -10.54
N ARG A 122 -22.59 8.88 -10.53
CA ARG A 122 -21.72 8.02 -11.31
C ARG A 122 -22.07 8.15 -12.80
N PHE A 123 -21.13 7.78 -13.66
CA PHE A 123 -21.36 7.76 -15.11
C PHE A 123 -22.67 7.05 -15.48
N ASP A 124 -22.92 5.87 -14.87
CA ASP A 124 -24.14 5.11 -15.12
C ASP A 124 -25.43 5.83 -14.67
N ASP A 125 -25.36 6.56 -13.53
CA ASP A 125 -26.49 7.34 -13.03
C ASP A 125 -26.80 8.54 -13.96
N VAL A 126 -25.74 9.16 -14.49
CA VAL A 126 -25.87 10.26 -15.46
C VAL A 126 -26.45 9.76 -16.78
N MET A 127 -25.99 8.57 -17.23
CA MET A 127 -26.51 7.93 -18.44
C MET A 127 -27.97 7.50 -18.27
N ALA A 128 -28.35 6.98 -17.11
CA ALA A 128 -29.74 6.66 -16.78
C ALA A 128 -30.61 7.92 -16.79
N LYS A 129 -30.15 9.02 -16.21
CA LYS A 129 -30.85 10.31 -16.21
C LYS A 129 -30.97 10.91 -17.60
N ALA A 130 -29.92 10.79 -18.43
CA ALA A 130 -29.97 11.21 -19.84
C ALA A 130 -31.02 10.40 -20.64
N ALA A 131 -31.11 9.10 -20.37
CA ALA A 131 -32.12 8.23 -20.97
C ALA A 131 -33.55 8.60 -20.55
N GLU A 132 -33.78 8.98 -19.29
CA GLU A 132 -35.08 9.45 -18.78
C GLU A 132 -35.59 10.72 -19.51
N VAL A 133 -34.69 11.63 -19.88
CA VAL A 133 -35.02 12.85 -20.63
C VAL A 133 -35.02 12.64 -22.14
N GLY A 134 -34.86 11.39 -22.62
CA GLY A 134 -34.87 11.04 -24.05
C GLY A 134 -33.54 11.28 -24.75
N GLU A 135 -32.45 11.48 -24.01
CA GLU A 135 -31.11 11.62 -24.53
C GLU A 135 -30.40 10.25 -24.43
N VAL A 136 -30.55 9.39 -25.44
CA VAL A 136 -29.92 8.05 -25.45
C VAL A 136 -28.53 8.10 -26.08
N TYR A 137 -27.53 7.73 -25.32
CA TYR A 137 -26.17 7.57 -25.82
C TYR A 137 -26.12 6.39 -26.80
N GLY A 138 -25.68 6.66 -28.05
CA GLY A 138 -25.43 5.61 -29.04
C GLY A 138 -26.52 5.38 -30.08
N GLU A 139 -27.72 5.88 -29.90
CA GLU A 139 -28.72 5.94 -30.97
C GLU A 139 -28.72 7.32 -31.62
N VAL A 140 -28.06 7.40 -32.75
CA VAL A 140 -28.14 8.45 -33.76
C VAL A 140 -28.19 9.86 -33.17
N VAL A 141 -27.06 10.54 -33.16
CA VAL A 141 -26.99 12.00 -33.16
C VAL A 141 -27.95 12.48 -34.27
N ARG A 142 -29.16 12.90 -33.91
CA ARG A 142 -30.05 13.56 -34.85
C ARG A 142 -29.40 14.88 -35.22
N GLU A 143 -29.24 15.11 -36.50
CA GLU A 143 -28.62 16.32 -37.06
C GLU A 143 -29.36 17.59 -36.72
N GLU A 144 -30.55 17.51 -36.14
CA GLU A 144 -31.45 18.63 -35.86
C GLU A 144 -31.83 18.66 -34.36
N GLY A 145 -31.05 19.32 -33.55
CA GLY A 145 -31.36 19.59 -32.16
C GLY A 145 -30.19 20.17 -31.39
N PRO A 146 -30.39 20.83 -30.25
CA PRO A 146 -29.29 21.30 -29.42
C PRO A 146 -28.48 20.10 -28.97
N ARG A 147 -27.13 20.19 -29.06
CA ARG A 147 -26.17 19.17 -28.65
C ARG A 147 -26.03 19.08 -27.12
N LYS A 148 -27.12 18.98 -26.38
CA LYS A 148 -27.13 18.92 -24.93
C LYS A 148 -26.33 17.75 -24.40
N LEU A 149 -26.40 16.60 -25.11
CA LEU A 149 -25.63 15.40 -24.72
C LEU A 149 -24.12 15.59 -24.92
N GLN A 150 -23.68 16.38 -25.91
CA GLN A 150 -22.28 16.64 -26.16
C GLN A 150 -21.63 17.38 -24.97
N ASP A 151 -22.32 18.41 -24.46
CA ASP A 151 -21.80 19.21 -23.35
C ASP A 151 -21.64 18.34 -22.05
N ILE A 152 -22.65 17.50 -21.77
CA ILE A 152 -22.60 16.55 -20.65
C ILE A 152 -21.48 15.52 -20.85
N THR A 153 -21.35 14.97 -22.06
CA THR A 153 -20.30 14.00 -22.38
C THR A 153 -18.92 14.62 -22.24
N ASP A 154 -18.71 15.83 -22.75
CA ASP A 154 -17.43 16.54 -22.65
C ASP A 154 -17.09 16.88 -21.20
N ALA A 155 -18.07 17.28 -20.38
CA ALA A 155 -17.90 17.53 -18.96
C ALA A 155 -17.56 16.25 -18.18
N LEU A 156 -18.19 15.10 -18.50
CA LEU A 156 -17.86 13.80 -17.92
C LEU A 156 -16.44 13.34 -18.29
N TYR A 157 -16.05 13.47 -19.56
CA TYR A 157 -14.68 13.18 -19.98
C TYR A 157 -13.68 14.09 -19.29
N TYR A 158 -13.98 15.37 -19.17
CA TYR A 158 -13.15 16.32 -18.45
C TYR A 158 -13.00 15.93 -16.99
N LYS A 159 -14.10 15.59 -16.30
CA LYS A 159 -14.10 15.10 -14.92
C LYS A 159 -13.18 13.90 -14.77
N TYR A 160 -13.40 12.85 -15.56
CA TYR A 160 -12.63 11.64 -15.53
C TYR A 160 -11.14 11.87 -15.80
N LEU A 161 -10.82 12.61 -16.87
CA LEU A 161 -9.42 12.86 -17.23
C LEU A 161 -8.70 13.76 -16.23
N SER A 162 -9.37 14.80 -15.72
CA SER A 162 -8.77 15.70 -14.73
C SER A 162 -8.55 15.00 -13.39
N SER A 163 -9.53 14.20 -12.92
CA SER A 163 -9.37 13.36 -11.72
C SER A 163 -8.20 12.41 -11.86
N ASN A 164 -8.16 11.62 -12.91
CA ASN A 164 -7.08 10.66 -13.13
C ASN A 164 -5.70 11.35 -13.22
N ARG A 165 -5.61 12.51 -13.86
CA ARG A 165 -4.34 13.27 -13.93
C ARG A 165 -3.90 13.79 -12.57
N GLU A 166 -4.81 14.37 -11.81
CA GLU A 166 -4.50 14.83 -10.45
C GLU A 166 -4.14 13.65 -9.54
N TRP A 167 -4.84 12.51 -9.66
CA TRP A 167 -4.48 11.32 -8.88
C TRP A 167 -3.08 10.80 -9.20
N GLN A 168 -2.67 10.79 -10.46
CA GLN A 168 -1.28 10.45 -10.82
C GLN A 168 -0.27 11.40 -10.18
N ARG A 169 -0.60 12.69 -10.04
CA ARG A 169 0.24 13.66 -9.33
C ARG A 169 0.23 13.40 -7.82
N VAL A 170 -0.90 13.02 -7.23
CA VAL A 170 -1.00 12.58 -5.83
C VAL A 170 -0.11 11.36 -5.60
N ALA A 171 -0.17 10.35 -6.48
CA ALA A 171 0.66 9.16 -6.37
C ALA A 171 2.17 9.48 -6.48
N GLN A 172 2.55 10.42 -7.35
CA GLN A 172 3.93 10.90 -7.45
C GLN A 172 4.35 11.67 -6.19
N TRP A 173 3.53 12.60 -5.70
CA TRP A 173 3.75 13.32 -4.45
C TRP A 173 3.88 12.38 -3.25
N TRP A 174 3.04 11.36 -3.18
CA TRP A 174 3.13 10.36 -2.11
C TRP A 174 4.40 9.51 -2.21
N ALA A 175 4.84 9.17 -3.41
CA ALA A 175 6.14 8.52 -3.62
C ALA A 175 7.31 9.38 -3.12
N GLU A 176 7.28 10.70 -3.38
CA GLU A 176 8.28 11.64 -2.85
C GLU A 176 8.29 11.64 -1.32
N ARG A 177 7.11 11.62 -0.69
CA ARG A 177 6.99 11.48 0.77
C ARG A 177 7.59 10.17 1.26
N MET A 178 7.27 9.04 0.65
CA MET A 178 7.85 7.73 1.00
C MET A 178 9.37 7.73 0.89
N LEU A 179 9.92 8.47 -0.10
CA LEU A 179 11.36 8.57 -0.32
C LEU A 179 12.04 9.45 0.73
N THR A 180 11.46 10.60 1.06
CA THR A 180 12.17 11.68 1.76
C THR A 180 11.62 12.02 3.14
N SER A 181 10.48 11.44 3.55
CA SER A 181 9.87 11.76 4.84
C SER A 181 10.81 11.41 6.01
N PRO A 182 10.98 12.35 6.97
CA PRO A 182 11.65 12.04 8.22
C PRO A 182 10.83 11.10 9.13
N ARG A 183 9.59 10.76 8.73
CA ARG A 183 8.64 9.89 9.40
C ARG A 183 8.35 8.63 8.57
N PRO A 184 9.33 7.76 8.30
CA PRO A 184 9.18 6.66 7.34
C PRO A 184 8.09 5.67 7.73
N LEU A 185 7.87 5.41 9.02
CA LEU A 185 6.81 4.51 9.49
C LEU A 185 5.40 5.07 9.22
N GLU A 186 5.20 6.39 9.34
CA GLU A 186 3.93 7.03 9.00
C GLU A 186 3.52 6.74 7.54
N GLU A 187 4.46 6.92 6.60
CA GLU A 187 4.21 6.63 5.19
C GLU A 187 4.08 5.12 4.91
N LYS A 188 4.81 4.29 5.64
CA LYS A 188 4.73 2.83 5.53
C LYS A 188 3.38 2.31 5.99
N MET A 189 2.87 2.82 7.13
CA MET A 189 1.56 2.48 7.64
C MET A 189 0.44 3.04 6.78
N THR A 190 0.62 4.24 6.23
CA THR A 190 -0.33 4.80 5.24
C THR A 190 -0.46 3.88 4.02
N LEU A 191 0.66 3.33 3.53
CA LEU A 191 0.66 2.35 2.43
C LEU A 191 -0.01 1.03 2.83
N PHE A 192 0.21 0.57 4.07
CA PHE A 192 -0.45 -0.63 4.60
C PHE A 192 -1.97 -0.44 4.65
N TRP A 193 -2.44 0.66 5.25
CA TRP A 193 -3.88 0.95 5.38
C TRP A 193 -4.55 1.21 4.03
N HIS A 194 -3.85 1.86 3.09
CA HIS A 194 -4.34 2.01 1.71
C HIS A 194 -4.56 0.65 1.00
N GLY A 195 -3.72 -0.34 1.30
CA GLY A 195 -3.92 -1.70 0.82
C GLY A 195 -5.00 -2.47 1.57
N HIS A 196 -5.20 -2.17 2.86
CA HIS A 196 -6.19 -2.82 3.72
C HIS A 196 -7.62 -2.28 3.48
N PHE A 197 -7.79 -0.97 3.44
CA PHE A 197 -9.04 -0.27 3.12
C PHE A 197 -9.08 0.10 1.63
N ALA A 198 -8.88 -0.91 0.79
CA ALA A 198 -8.73 -0.71 -0.65
C ALA A 198 -9.95 0.00 -1.25
N THR A 199 -9.69 1.14 -1.87
CA THR A 199 -10.70 2.00 -2.50
C THR A 199 -10.21 2.41 -3.87
N GLU A 200 -11.10 2.42 -4.88
CA GLU A 200 -10.75 2.63 -6.28
C GLU A 200 -11.06 4.06 -6.74
N GLU A 201 -10.03 4.75 -7.25
CA GLU A 201 -10.16 6.10 -7.79
C GLU A 201 -11.03 6.13 -9.05
N LEU A 202 -10.88 5.13 -9.92
CA LEU A 202 -11.66 5.05 -11.16
C LEU A 202 -13.18 4.93 -10.92
N LYS A 203 -13.59 4.34 -9.77
CA LYS A 203 -15.01 4.28 -9.40
C LYS A 203 -15.49 5.55 -8.71
N ASN A 204 -14.59 6.24 -8.01
CA ASN A 204 -14.92 7.49 -7.29
C ASN A 204 -14.96 8.70 -8.21
N ASP A 205 -14.15 8.72 -9.28
CA ASP A 205 -14.11 9.80 -10.27
C ASP A 205 -13.86 11.20 -9.69
N ASP A 206 -13.28 11.27 -8.50
CA ASP A 206 -12.90 12.51 -7.82
C ASP A 206 -11.65 12.26 -6.96
N TYR A 207 -10.48 12.64 -7.47
CA TYR A 207 -9.20 12.46 -6.79
C TYR A 207 -9.16 13.09 -5.40
N ARG A 208 -9.97 14.11 -5.11
CA ARG A 208 -10.01 14.80 -3.82
C ARG A 208 -10.54 13.89 -2.73
N LEU A 209 -11.50 13.01 -3.04
CA LEU A 209 -11.98 11.96 -2.14
C LEU A 209 -10.84 11.02 -1.73
N MET A 210 -10.09 10.54 -2.72
CA MET A 210 -8.95 9.65 -2.51
C MET A 210 -7.78 10.33 -1.80
N LEU A 211 -7.52 11.62 -2.09
CA LEU A 211 -6.52 12.42 -1.39
C LEU A 211 -6.92 12.61 0.08
N GLN A 212 -8.18 12.95 0.36
CA GLN A 212 -8.70 13.07 1.71
C GLN A 212 -8.57 11.75 2.48
N GLN A 213 -8.94 10.62 1.87
CA GLN A 213 -8.75 9.30 2.46
C GLN A 213 -7.27 9.02 2.77
N ASN A 214 -6.36 9.29 1.84
CA ASN A 214 -4.91 9.14 2.06
C ASN A 214 -4.41 9.98 3.24
N MET A 215 -4.89 11.23 3.38
CA MET A 215 -4.56 12.09 4.50
C MET A 215 -5.12 11.57 5.83
N THR A 216 -6.34 11.04 5.84
CA THR A 216 -6.96 10.42 7.02
C THR A 216 -6.18 9.17 7.46
N LEU A 217 -5.81 8.30 6.52
CA LEU A 217 -4.99 7.10 6.81
C LEU A 217 -3.62 7.48 7.36
N ARG A 218 -3.00 8.56 6.86
CA ARG A 218 -1.72 9.08 7.37
C ARG A 218 -1.87 9.62 8.79
N GLN A 219 -2.91 10.41 9.04
CA GLN A 219 -3.17 10.96 10.38
C GLN A 219 -3.40 9.87 11.43
N LEU A 220 -4.05 8.78 11.04
CA LEU A 220 -4.38 7.64 11.91
C LEU A 220 -3.39 6.47 11.75
N ALA A 221 -2.24 6.66 11.13
CA ALA A 221 -1.34 5.60 10.69
C ALA A 221 -0.96 4.61 11.81
N THR A 222 -0.71 5.08 13.02
CA THR A 222 -0.40 4.26 14.20
C THR A 222 -1.34 4.54 15.39
N SER A 223 -2.58 4.98 15.11
CA SER A 223 -3.65 5.17 16.10
C SER A 223 -4.17 3.82 16.61
N ASP A 224 -5.44 3.72 16.89
CA ASP A 224 -6.11 2.47 17.26
C ASP A 224 -7.09 2.03 16.15
N MET A 225 -7.43 0.73 16.16
CA MET A 225 -8.27 0.16 15.12
C MET A 225 -9.72 0.64 15.16
N ASN A 226 -10.23 1.01 16.33
CA ASN A 226 -11.58 1.57 16.47
C ASN A 226 -11.67 2.89 15.70
N SER A 227 -10.75 3.82 15.99
CA SER A 227 -10.66 5.11 15.29
C SER A 227 -10.51 4.95 13.77
N LEU A 228 -9.70 3.98 13.32
CA LEU A 228 -9.51 3.69 11.90
C LEU A 228 -10.80 3.18 11.25
N LEU A 229 -11.46 2.18 11.84
CA LEU A 229 -12.71 1.61 11.32
C LEU A 229 -13.81 2.66 11.24
N ILE A 230 -13.99 3.48 12.30
CA ILE A 230 -14.97 4.57 12.31
C ILE A 230 -14.64 5.60 11.23
N ALA A 231 -13.37 6.03 11.14
CA ALA A 231 -12.97 7.01 10.14
C ALA A 231 -13.20 6.51 8.71
N MET A 232 -12.90 5.24 8.42
CA MET A 232 -13.11 4.64 7.10
C MET A 232 -14.59 4.37 6.83
N SER A 233 -15.40 4.05 7.85
CA SER A 233 -16.85 3.92 7.72
C SER A 233 -17.54 5.24 7.37
N LYS A 234 -16.95 6.36 7.77
CA LYS A 234 -17.43 7.73 7.48
C LYS A 234 -16.71 8.38 6.29
N ASP A 235 -15.72 7.70 5.72
CA ASP A 235 -14.92 8.25 4.64
C ASP A 235 -15.76 8.40 3.35
N PRO A 236 -15.83 9.59 2.75
CA PRO A 236 -16.66 9.83 1.57
C PRO A 236 -16.28 8.97 0.36
N ALA A 237 -14.99 8.66 0.16
CA ALA A 237 -14.55 7.78 -0.91
C ALA A 237 -15.06 6.34 -0.69
N MET A 238 -14.99 5.84 0.55
CA MET A 238 -15.45 4.51 0.92
C MET A 238 -16.97 4.38 0.81
N LEU A 239 -17.72 5.39 1.29
CA LEU A 239 -19.19 5.43 1.20
C LEU A 239 -19.69 5.38 -0.24
N LEU A 240 -18.96 6.03 -1.16
CA LEU A 240 -19.25 6.00 -2.58
C LEU A 240 -18.80 4.68 -3.22
N TYR A 241 -17.60 4.22 -2.89
CA TYR A 241 -17.02 3.02 -3.46
C TYR A 241 -17.83 1.75 -3.14
N LEU A 242 -18.33 1.62 -1.91
CA LEU A 242 -19.13 0.46 -1.46
C LEU A 242 -20.64 0.74 -1.44
N ASP A 243 -21.10 1.80 -2.12
CA ASP A 243 -22.50 2.12 -2.32
C ASP A 243 -23.30 2.36 -1.00
N ASN A 244 -22.63 2.62 0.13
CA ASN A 244 -23.32 2.84 1.41
C ASN A 244 -24.15 4.13 1.38
N ARG A 245 -23.84 5.09 0.51
CA ARG A 245 -24.68 6.28 0.28
C ARG A 245 -26.12 5.94 -0.15
N LEU A 246 -26.34 4.74 -0.70
CA LEU A 246 -27.65 4.22 -1.11
C LEU A 246 -28.32 3.37 -0.01
N ASN A 247 -27.64 3.19 1.14
CA ASN A 247 -28.12 2.40 2.26
C ASN A 247 -29.10 3.22 3.10
N VAL A 248 -30.39 2.99 2.96
CA VAL A 248 -31.45 3.78 3.58
C VAL A 248 -32.45 2.90 4.31
N LYS A 249 -33.16 3.49 5.27
CA LYS A 249 -34.21 2.85 6.04
C LYS A 249 -35.24 2.14 5.13
N GLY A 250 -35.47 0.86 5.43
CA GLY A 250 -36.39 0.02 4.67
C GLY A 250 -35.80 -0.59 3.39
N HIS A 251 -34.62 -0.14 2.95
CA HIS A 251 -33.89 -0.67 1.81
C HIS A 251 -32.38 -0.74 2.15
N ALA A 252 -32.05 -1.51 3.19
CA ALA A 252 -30.67 -1.66 3.61
C ALA A 252 -29.80 -2.30 2.52
N ASN A 253 -28.63 -1.69 2.26
CA ASN A 253 -27.63 -2.20 1.33
C ASN A 253 -26.51 -2.90 2.11
N GLU A 254 -26.33 -4.19 1.87
CA GLU A 254 -25.39 -5.03 2.61
C GLU A 254 -23.92 -4.88 2.17
N ASN A 255 -23.64 -4.19 1.06
CA ASN A 255 -22.31 -4.20 0.45
C ASN A 255 -21.23 -3.73 1.44
N TYR A 256 -21.37 -2.52 1.98
CA TYR A 256 -20.42 -2.00 2.96
C TYR A 256 -20.37 -2.86 4.24
N ALA A 257 -21.54 -3.29 4.75
CA ALA A 257 -21.60 -4.11 5.96
C ALA A 257 -20.89 -5.46 5.80
N ARG A 258 -20.95 -6.05 4.63
CA ARG A 258 -20.21 -7.27 4.31
C ARG A 258 -18.71 -7.02 4.35
N GLU A 259 -18.24 -5.96 3.69
CA GLU A 259 -16.81 -5.68 3.59
C GLU A 259 -16.18 -5.30 4.93
N ILE A 260 -16.88 -4.54 5.78
CA ILE A 260 -16.33 -4.21 7.11
C ILE A 260 -16.18 -5.46 7.98
N LEU A 261 -17.10 -6.43 7.89
CA LEU A 261 -17.00 -7.69 8.63
C LEU A 261 -15.95 -8.62 8.01
N GLU A 262 -15.95 -8.77 6.71
CA GLU A 262 -15.16 -9.76 6.00
C GLU A 262 -13.72 -9.31 5.74
N LEU A 263 -13.53 -8.16 5.09
CA LEU A 263 -12.23 -7.75 4.57
C LEU A 263 -11.48 -6.79 5.50
N PHE A 264 -12.20 -6.03 6.34
CA PHE A 264 -11.58 -4.98 7.14
C PHE A 264 -11.38 -5.34 8.60
N SER A 265 -12.07 -6.38 9.14
CA SER A 265 -12.01 -6.64 10.58
C SER A 265 -11.96 -8.09 11.05
N LEU A 266 -12.80 -8.99 10.55
CA LEU A 266 -12.96 -10.34 11.13
C LEU A 266 -12.42 -11.47 10.24
N GLY A 267 -12.40 -11.28 8.92
CA GLY A 267 -12.15 -12.37 7.98
C GLY A 267 -13.37 -13.28 7.72
N ILE A 268 -13.28 -14.06 6.66
CA ILE A 268 -14.36 -14.95 6.21
C ILE A 268 -14.70 -15.99 7.28
N GLY A 269 -15.98 -16.20 7.55
CA GLY A 269 -16.48 -17.27 8.41
C GLY A 269 -16.69 -16.89 9.88
N ASN A 270 -16.34 -15.70 10.29
CA ASN A 270 -16.46 -15.21 11.66
C ASN A 270 -17.71 -14.34 11.90
N TYR A 271 -18.68 -14.41 11.03
CA TYR A 271 -19.97 -13.72 11.07
C TYR A 271 -21.02 -14.54 10.35
N THR A 272 -22.29 -14.21 10.56
CA THR A 272 -23.43 -14.83 9.86
C THR A 272 -24.03 -13.85 8.85
N GLU A 273 -24.79 -14.38 7.88
CA GLU A 273 -25.58 -13.54 6.96
C GLU A 273 -26.58 -12.62 7.69
N ASN A 274 -27.04 -13.03 8.89
CA ASN A 274 -27.88 -12.17 9.73
C ASN A 274 -27.10 -11.01 10.32
N ASP A 275 -25.85 -11.22 10.73
CA ASP A 275 -24.99 -10.13 11.25
C ASP A 275 -24.75 -9.08 10.17
N ILE A 276 -24.52 -9.50 8.90
CA ILE A 276 -24.38 -8.57 7.78
C ILE A 276 -25.65 -7.73 7.60
N LYS A 277 -26.84 -8.36 7.58
CA LYS A 277 -28.13 -7.66 7.39
C LYS A 277 -28.39 -6.65 8.50
N GLU A 278 -28.16 -7.05 9.73
CA GLU A 278 -28.40 -6.20 10.90
C GLU A 278 -27.37 -5.08 10.99
N ALA A 279 -26.09 -5.34 10.66
CA ALA A 279 -25.07 -4.32 10.53
C ALA A 279 -25.40 -3.33 9.39
N ALA A 280 -25.88 -3.80 8.23
CA ALA A 280 -26.30 -2.92 7.14
C ALA A 280 -27.42 -1.96 7.59
N ARG A 281 -28.37 -2.43 8.40
CA ARG A 281 -29.40 -1.57 9.01
C ARG A 281 -28.80 -0.50 9.93
N ALA A 282 -27.73 -0.83 10.65
CA ALA A 282 -27.03 0.10 11.53
C ALA A 282 -26.29 1.22 10.76
N PHE A 283 -25.78 0.92 9.57
CA PHE A 283 -25.12 1.90 8.70
C PHE A 283 -26.09 2.69 7.79
N THR A 284 -27.40 2.47 7.89
CA THR A 284 -28.39 3.23 7.10
C THR A 284 -28.33 4.74 7.42
N GLY A 285 -28.46 5.57 6.40
CA GLY A 285 -28.43 7.03 6.51
C GLY A 285 -27.01 7.63 6.48
N TRP A 286 -25.96 6.80 6.57
CA TRP A 286 -24.59 7.28 6.41
C TRP A 286 -24.27 7.49 4.93
N ARG A 287 -24.06 8.74 4.56
CA ARG A 287 -23.82 9.14 3.18
C ARG A 287 -22.83 10.30 3.10
N ASN A 288 -22.46 10.70 1.90
CA ASN A 288 -21.62 11.86 1.68
C ASN A 288 -22.33 12.92 0.83
N GLN A 289 -21.89 14.16 1.00
CA GLN A 289 -22.15 15.25 0.07
C GLN A 289 -20.80 15.88 -0.30
N GLY A 290 -20.34 15.61 -1.51
CA GLY A 290 -18.99 15.92 -1.92
C GLY A 290 -17.97 15.26 -0.97
N LEU A 291 -17.08 16.06 -0.41
CA LEU A 291 -16.04 15.62 0.53
C LEU A 291 -16.53 15.48 1.97
N THR A 292 -17.80 15.73 2.26
CA THR A 292 -18.30 15.78 3.64
C THR A 292 -19.17 14.58 3.95
N PHE A 293 -18.91 13.92 5.08
CA PHE A 293 -19.78 12.90 5.65
C PHE A 293 -21.10 13.53 6.14
N ILE A 294 -22.21 12.84 5.91
CA ILE A 294 -23.55 13.20 6.36
C ILE A 294 -24.17 12.02 7.09
N ASP A 295 -24.59 12.22 8.34
CA ASP A 295 -25.45 11.30 9.06
C ASP A 295 -26.92 11.77 8.86
N ASP A 296 -27.60 11.16 7.90
CA ASP A 296 -29.00 11.47 7.58
C ASP A 296 -29.94 10.64 8.48
N ARG A 297 -30.22 11.15 9.66
CA ARG A 297 -31.09 10.49 10.63
C ARG A 297 -32.51 10.22 10.13
N ALA A 298 -32.99 10.94 9.11
CA ALA A 298 -34.29 10.66 8.49
C ALA A 298 -34.27 9.35 7.69
N GLN A 299 -33.12 8.96 7.20
CA GLN A 299 -32.89 7.72 6.47
C GLN A 299 -32.29 6.60 7.34
N HIS A 300 -32.03 6.84 8.65
CA HIS A 300 -31.52 5.83 9.56
C HIS A 300 -32.63 4.89 10.08
N ASP A 301 -32.33 3.61 10.21
CA ASP A 301 -33.22 2.60 10.81
C ASP A 301 -33.06 2.58 12.32
N GLU A 302 -34.00 3.21 13.04
CA GLU A 302 -34.07 3.31 14.49
C GLU A 302 -34.57 2.02 15.17
N GLY A 303 -34.79 0.92 14.43
CA GLY A 303 -35.28 -0.34 14.97
C GLY A 303 -34.20 -1.08 15.77
N MET A 304 -34.64 -1.99 16.66
CA MET A 304 -33.74 -2.92 17.33
C MET A 304 -33.04 -3.81 16.30
N LYS A 305 -31.75 -4.04 16.51
CA LYS A 305 -30.88 -4.85 15.63
C LYS A 305 -30.13 -5.88 16.49
N THR A 306 -29.91 -7.06 15.96
CA THR A 306 -29.16 -8.12 16.65
C THR A 306 -27.90 -8.44 15.86
N VAL A 307 -26.73 -8.02 16.37
CA VAL A 307 -25.41 -8.25 15.76
C VAL A 307 -24.57 -9.07 16.75
N PHE A 308 -23.96 -10.14 16.31
CA PHE A 308 -23.19 -11.09 17.14
C PHE A 308 -23.95 -11.54 18.42
N GLY A 309 -25.27 -11.75 18.28
CA GLY A 309 -26.13 -12.15 19.40
C GLY A 309 -26.47 -11.04 20.41
N GLN A 310 -25.97 -9.84 20.25
CA GLN A 310 -26.27 -8.68 21.08
C GLN A 310 -27.36 -7.83 20.42
N THR A 311 -28.41 -7.52 21.19
CA THR A 311 -29.59 -6.78 20.70
C THR A 311 -29.63 -5.37 21.27
N GLY A 312 -29.72 -4.37 20.39
CA GLY A 312 -29.79 -2.95 20.75
C GLY A 312 -30.29 -2.09 19.59
N ASN A 313 -30.48 -0.81 19.85
CA ASN A 313 -30.69 0.17 18.77
C ASN A 313 -29.33 0.68 18.29
N TRP A 314 -28.58 -0.23 17.66
CA TRP A 314 -27.22 0.02 17.22
C TRP A 314 -27.15 0.97 16.02
N ASP A 315 -26.17 1.89 16.03
CA ASP A 315 -25.72 2.61 14.84
C ASP A 315 -24.37 2.06 14.32
N GLY A 316 -23.77 2.72 13.32
CA GLY A 316 -22.55 2.23 12.71
C GLY A 316 -21.34 2.24 13.65
N GLU A 317 -21.25 3.18 14.61
CA GLU A 317 -20.16 3.21 15.59
C GLU A 317 -20.32 2.06 16.59
N ASP A 318 -21.56 1.80 17.06
CA ASP A 318 -21.84 0.66 17.93
C ASP A 318 -21.47 -0.68 17.27
N VAL A 319 -21.72 -0.81 15.95
CA VAL A 319 -21.32 -2.03 15.19
C VAL A 319 -19.80 -2.19 15.16
N VAL A 320 -19.04 -1.10 15.03
CA VAL A 320 -17.56 -1.16 15.10
C VAL A 320 -17.12 -1.65 16.49
N ASP A 321 -17.74 -1.16 17.56
CA ASP A 321 -17.44 -1.62 18.92
C ASP A 321 -17.77 -3.10 19.11
N LEU A 322 -18.90 -3.57 18.56
CA LEU A 322 -19.29 -4.99 18.60
C LEU A 322 -18.33 -5.89 17.81
N ILE A 323 -17.82 -5.42 16.69
CA ILE A 323 -16.79 -6.10 15.87
C ILE A 323 -15.51 -6.31 16.70
N LEU A 324 -15.01 -5.26 17.35
CA LEU A 324 -13.75 -5.32 18.10
C LEU A 324 -13.86 -6.15 19.40
N GLN A 325 -15.06 -6.50 19.84
CA GLN A 325 -15.28 -7.46 20.92
C GLN A 325 -15.10 -8.93 20.48
N GLN A 326 -15.10 -9.21 19.16
CA GLN A 326 -14.90 -10.57 18.66
C GLN A 326 -13.42 -10.94 18.70
N GLU A 327 -13.09 -12.16 19.14
CA GLU A 327 -11.71 -12.67 19.20
C GLU A 327 -11.05 -12.65 17.81
N ALA A 328 -11.80 -13.00 16.77
CA ALA A 328 -11.35 -13.03 15.39
C ALA A 328 -10.83 -11.67 14.88
N ALA A 329 -11.30 -10.55 15.44
CA ALA A 329 -10.79 -9.23 15.06
C ALA A 329 -9.31 -9.06 15.42
N GLY A 330 -8.92 -9.49 16.61
CA GLY A 330 -7.52 -9.46 17.04
C GLY A 330 -6.63 -10.31 16.15
N GLU A 331 -7.03 -11.54 15.86
CA GLU A 331 -6.28 -12.48 15.01
C GLU A 331 -6.14 -11.97 13.58
N PHE A 332 -7.21 -11.46 13.00
CA PHE A 332 -7.23 -10.96 11.64
C PHE A 332 -6.30 -9.75 11.47
N ILE A 333 -6.41 -8.76 12.35
CA ILE A 333 -5.64 -7.52 12.27
C ILE A 333 -4.16 -7.77 12.59
N ALA A 334 -3.88 -8.48 13.71
CA ALA A 334 -2.52 -8.85 14.10
C ALA A 334 -1.82 -9.67 13.00
N GLY A 335 -2.52 -10.65 12.44
CA GLY A 335 -2.01 -11.48 11.36
C GLY A 335 -1.70 -10.70 10.09
N LYS A 336 -2.54 -9.72 9.70
CA LYS A 336 -2.28 -8.84 8.54
C LYS A 336 -1.05 -7.96 8.78
N ILE A 337 -0.94 -7.31 9.95
CA ILE A 337 0.20 -6.46 10.30
C ILE A 337 1.48 -7.30 10.33
N TYR A 338 1.46 -8.47 10.97
CA TYR A 338 2.60 -9.37 11.02
C TYR A 338 3.09 -9.75 9.61
N ARG A 339 2.18 -10.21 8.73
CA ARG A 339 2.54 -10.60 7.36
C ARG A 339 3.09 -9.44 6.53
N PHE A 340 2.69 -8.23 6.81
CA PHE A 340 3.20 -7.03 6.13
C PHE A 340 4.61 -6.65 6.60
N PHE A 341 4.91 -6.78 7.89
CA PHE A 341 6.16 -6.32 8.47
C PHE A 341 7.21 -7.41 8.73
N VAL A 342 6.81 -8.66 8.95
CA VAL A 342 7.71 -9.74 9.37
C VAL A 342 7.93 -10.75 8.25
N ARG A 343 6.99 -11.68 8.02
CA ARG A 343 7.05 -12.71 6.98
C ARG A 343 5.66 -13.26 6.64
N GLU A 344 5.54 -14.00 5.54
CA GLU A 344 4.26 -14.57 5.08
C GLU A 344 3.68 -15.59 6.07
N GLU A 345 4.53 -16.43 6.62
CA GLU A 345 4.14 -17.51 7.55
C GLU A 345 4.18 -17.01 8.99
N ILE A 346 3.12 -17.28 9.73
CA ILE A 346 2.99 -17.02 11.17
C ILE A 346 2.52 -18.31 11.83
N SER A 347 3.13 -18.67 12.95
CA SER A 347 2.65 -19.83 13.74
C SER A 347 1.34 -19.47 14.46
N GLU A 348 0.53 -20.48 14.77
CA GLU A 348 -0.70 -20.32 15.52
C GLU A 348 -0.43 -19.68 16.90
N GLN A 349 0.61 -20.18 17.60
CA GLN A 349 1.02 -19.59 18.89
C GLN A 349 1.37 -18.11 18.80
N MET A 350 2.18 -17.69 17.80
CA MET A 350 2.56 -16.29 17.61
C MET A 350 1.34 -15.43 17.27
N LEU A 351 0.42 -15.96 16.45
CA LEU A 351 -0.81 -15.26 16.12
C LEU A 351 -1.68 -15.01 17.35
N ASP A 352 -1.86 -16.04 18.19
CA ASP A 352 -2.65 -15.94 19.43
C ASP A 352 -2.05 -14.93 20.40
N GLU A 353 -0.73 -14.95 20.60
CA GLU A 353 -0.02 -13.99 21.48
C GLU A 353 -0.16 -12.55 20.97
N LEU A 354 0.02 -12.34 19.68
CA LEU A 354 -0.12 -11.02 19.07
C LEU A 354 -1.56 -10.54 19.10
N ALA A 355 -2.53 -11.41 18.84
CA ALA A 355 -3.95 -11.09 18.91
C ALA A 355 -4.39 -10.72 20.33
N ALA A 356 -3.96 -11.50 21.33
CA ALA A 356 -4.22 -11.19 22.74
C ALA A 356 -3.65 -9.83 23.13
N ARG A 357 -2.38 -9.57 22.79
CA ARG A 357 -1.72 -8.29 23.05
C ARG A 357 -2.46 -7.11 22.42
N LEU A 358 -2.88 -7.24 21.15
CA LEU A 358 -3.60 -6.19 20.46
C LEU A 358 -4.95 -5.88 21.14
N ARG A 359 -5.67 -6.90 21.59
CA ARG A 359 -6.92 -6.73 22.36
C ARG A 359 -6.67 -6.08 23.73
N ASP A 360 -5.65 -6.55 24.48
CA ASP A 360 -5.29 -6.03 25.80
C ASP A 360 -4.89 -4.55 25.76
N ASP A 361 -4.25 -4.12 24.68
CA ASP A 361 -3.89 -2.72 24.40
C ASP A 361 -5.02 -1.92 23.74
N ASN A 362 -6.28 -2.40 23.79
CA ASN A 362 -7.45 -1.78 23.15
C ASN A 362 -7.22 -1.45 21.65
N TYR A 363 -6.60 -2.37 20.94
CA TYR A 363 -6.28 -2.24 19.53
C TYR A 363 -5.37 -1.07 19.17
N ALA A 364 -4.57 -0.57 20.10
CA ALA A 364 -3.59 0.47 19.86
C ALA A 364 -2.44 -0.06 18.98
N ILE A 365 -2.26 0.55 17.81
CA ILE A 365 -1.30 0.07 16.80
C ILE A 365 0.14 0.38 17.18
N LYS A 366 0.41 1.55 17.77
CA LYS A 366 1.77 1.96 18.12
C LYS A 366 2.47 1.01 19.11
N PRO A 367 1.90 0.67 20.29
CA PRO A 367 2.53 -0.24 21.23
C PRO A 367 2.66 -1.66 20.64
N PHE A 368 1.72 -2.09 19.81
CA PHE A 368 1.78 -3.34 19.07
C PHE A 368 2.98 -3.38 18.13
N LEU A 369 3.17 -2.36 17.28
CA LEU A 369 4.33 -2.27 16.38
C LEU A 369 5.65 -2.17 17.13
N ARG A 370 5.67 -1.44 18.24
CA ARG A 370 6.87 -1.37 19.10
C ARG A 370 7.30 -2.75 19.60
N ALA A 371 6.34 -3.53 20.11
CA ALA A 371 6.63 -4.88 20.57
C ALA A 371 7.10 -5.78 19.43
N LEU A 372 6.43 -5.70 18.28
CA LEU A 372 6.78 -6.48 17.09
C LEU A 372 8.20 -6.16 16.61
N PHE A 373 8.56 -4.87 16.48
CA PHE A 373 9.88 -4.44 16.00
C PHE A 373 11.02 -4.67 17.01
N LEU A 374 10.71 -4.88 18.28
CA LEU A 374 11.69 -5.27 19.28
C LEU A 374 11.88 -6.78 19.38
N SER A 375 10.93 -7.58 18.90
CA SER A 375 10.91 -9.03 19.11
C SER A 375 12.07 -9.76 18.46
N GLN A 376 12.54 -10.84 19.09
CA GLN A 376 13.54 -11.74 18.50
C GLN A 376 13.02 -12.34 17.19
N ASP A 377 11.73 -12.62 17.11
CA ASP A 377 11.12 -13.17 15.90
C ASP A 377 11.27 -12.27 14.68
N PHE A 378 11.15 -10.95 14.88
CA PHE A 378 11.33 -9.96 13.80
C PHE A 378 12.75 -10.02 13.21
N TYR A 379 13.77 -10.33 14.02
CA TYR A 379 15.16 -10.44 13.61
C TYR A 379 15.63 -11.88 13.40
N SER A 380 14.73 -12.85 13.44
CA SER A 380 15.08 -14.26 13.23
C SER A 380 15.49 -14.54 11.77
N GLU A 381 16.26 -15.61 11.56
CA GLU A 381 16.71 -16.00 10.21
C GLU A 381 15.56 -16.11 9.18
N PRO A 382 14.39 -16.71 9.51
CA PRO A 382 13.26 -16.75 8.58
C PRO A 382 12.65 -15.38 8.24
N SER A 383 12.91 -14.35 9.05
CA SER A 383 12.38 -13.00 8.86
C SER A 383 13.34 -12.10 8.09
N LEU A 384 14.67 -12.33 8.23
CA LEU A 384 15.68 -11.51 7.60
C LEU A 384 15.75 -11.74 6.09
N GLY A 385 15.49 -10.68 5.30
CA GLY A 385 15.65 -10.69 3.85
C GLY A 385 14.65 -11.54 3.07
N THR A 386 13.65 -12.12 3.69
CA THR A 386 12.73 -13.09 3.07
C THR A 386 11.50 -12.48 2.42
N GLN A 387 11.13 -11.24 2.76
CA GLN A 387 9.93 -10.61 2.21
C GLN A 387 10.11 -10.19 0.77
N ILE A 388 9.13 -10.55 -0.06
CA ILE A 388 9.02 -10.04 -1.43
C ILE A 388 8.39 -8.65 -1.37
N LYS A 389 9.16 -7.63 -1.78
CA LYS A 389 8.70 -6.25 -1.80
C LYS A 389 7.55 -6.04 -2.78
N SER A 390 6.53 -5.32 -2.36
CA SER A 390 5.53 -4.78 -3.29
C SER A 390 6.19 -3.86 -4.33
N PRO A 391 5.58 -3.62 -5.49
CA PRO A 391 6.13 -2.72 -6.50
C PRO A 391 6.51 -1.33 -5.97
N VAL A 392 5.67 -0.72 -5.15
CA VAL A 392 5.94 0.56 -4.50
C VAL A 392 7.14 0.47 -3.56
N GLN A 393 7.15 -0.52 -2.66
CA GLN A 393 8.28 -0.75 -1.75
C GLN A 393 9.58 -1.02 -2.53
N PHE A 394 9.51 -1.79 -3.61
CA PHE A 394 10.66 -2.13 -4.44
C PHE A 394 11.30 -0.88 -5.04
N LEU A 395 10.52 0.00 -5.69
CA LEU A 395 11.05 1.21 -6.31
C LEU A 395 11.57 2.20 -5.27
N VAL A 396 10.76 2.54 -4.26
CA VAL A 396 11.15 3.52 -3.25
C VAL A 396 12.39 3.05 -2.48
N SER A 397 12.44 1.78 -2.07
CA SER A 397 13.62 1.26 -1.35
C SER A 397 14.88 1.25 -2.22
N THR A 398 14.73 1.02 -3.52
CA THR A 398 15.84 1.11 -4.46
C THR A 398 16.37 2.54 -4.55
N TYR A 399 15.46 3.51 -4.70
CA TYR A 399 15.83 4.92 -4.76
C TYR A 399 16.54 5.40 -3.49
N ARG A 400 16.02 5.01 -2.30
CA ARG A 400 16.68 5.33 -1.02
C ARG A 400 18.08 4.73 -0.93
N LYS A 401 18.24 3.46 -1.28
CA LYS A 401 19.56 2.78 -1.23
C LYS A 401 20.58 3.38 -2.20
N LEU A 402 20.10 3.97 -3.30
CA LEU A 402 20.93 4.72 -4.24
C LEU A 402 21.20 6.17 -3.80
N GLY A 403 20.65 6.59 -2.65
CA GLY A 403 20.82 7.95 -2.13
C GLY A 403 20.11 9.03 -2.96
N LEU A 404 19.03 8.67 -3.66
CA LEU A 404 18.27 9.64 -4.45
C LEU A 404 17.45 10.54 -3.51
N GLU A 405 17.50 11.85 -3.78
CA GLU A 405 16.74 12.87 -3.04
C GLU A 405 15.36 13.17 -3.66
N ARG A 406 15.09 12.65 -4.84
CA ARG A 406 13.82 12.80 -5.59
C ARG A 406 13.48 11.54 -6.34
N ILE A 407 12.19 11.33 -6.56
CA ILE A 407 11.72 10.26 -7.46
C ILE A 407 12.14 10.61 -8.90
N PRO A 408 12.84 9.72 -9.61
CA PRO A 408 13.20 9.94 -11.01
C PRO A 408 11.98 10.23 -11.89
N GLY A 409 12.11 11.18 -12.82
CA GLY A 409 11.05 11.45 -13.81
C GLY A 409 10.87 10.30 -14.80
N THR A 410 11.91 9.47 -14.96
CA THR A 410 11.90 8.29 -15.81
C THR A 410 12.58 7.14 -15.07
N PRO A 411 11.95 5.95 -14.98
CA PRO A 411 10.54 5.71 -15.37
C PRO A 411 9.56 6.49 -14.51
N TYR A 412 8.45 6.94 -15.09
CA TYR A 412 7.38 7.61 -14.35
C TYR A 412 6.79 6.68 -13.30
N PHE A 413 6.85 7.08 -12.03
CA PHE A 413 6.59 6.20 -10.88
C PHE A 413 5.20 5.52 -10.92
N PRO A 414 4.07 6.25 -11.12
CA PRO A 414 2.76 5.61 -11.17
C PRO A 414 2.62 4.59 -12.31
N ALA A 415 3.23 4.85 -13.46
CA ALA A 415 3.22 3.91 -14.58
C ALA A 415 4.09 2.68 -14.29
N ALA A 416 5.25 2.86 -13.68
CA ALA A 416 6.15 1.76 -13.34
C ALA A 416 5.53 0.82 -12.29
N THR A 417 4.92 1.36 -11.22
CA THR A 417 4.24 0.56 -10.20
C THR A 417 3.02 -0.15 -10.76
N ASN A 418 2.24 0.49 -11.62
CA ASN A 418 1.10 -0.12 -12.32
C ASN A 418 1.55 -1.30 -13.21
N LEU A 419 2.60 -1.14 -14.02
CA LEU A 419 3.16 -2.22 -14.84
C LEU A 419 3.65 -3.41 -14.01
N LEU A 420 4.11 -3.16 -12.79
CA LEU A 420 4.51 -4.19 -11.84
C LEU A 420 3.32 -4.79 -11.05
N GLY A 421 2.10 -4.28 -11.26
CA GLY A 421 0.86 -4.80 -10.66
C GLY A 421 0.35 -4.04 -9.43
N GLN A 422 0.93 -2.87 -9.07
CA GLN A 422 0.44 -2.05 -7.96
C GLN A 422 0.18 -0.61 -8.42
N ALA A 423 -1.02 -0.35 -8.91
CA ALA A 423 -1.49 1.01 -9.20
C ALA A 423 -2.07 1.63 -7.92
N LEU A 424 -1.39 2.61 -7.33
CA LEU A 424 -1.91 3.32 -6.15
C LEU A 424 -3.28 3.94 -6.46
N GLY A 425 -4.25 3.72 -5.57
CA GLY A 425 -5.63 4.16 -5.73
C GLY A 425 -6.47 3.35 -6.72
N ASN A 426 -5.91 2.30 -7.34
CA ASN A 426 -6.64 1.42 -8.24
C ASN A 426 -6.32 -0.04 -7.92
N PRO A 427 -6.84 -0.58 -6.81
CA PRO A 427 -6.68 -1.97 -6.44
C PRO A 427 -7.43 -2.88 -7.42
N PRO A 428 -7.02 -4.15 -7.56
CA PRO A 428 -7.70 -5.08 -8.47
C PRO A 428 -9.13 -5.44 -8.03
N ASN A 429 -9.43 -5.28 -6.75
CA ASN A 429 -10.74 -5.47 -6.14
C ASN A 429 -10.78 -4.89 -4.71
N VAL A 430 -11.91 -5.02 -4.00
CA VAL A 430 -12.11 -4.49 -2.62
C VAL A 430 -11.17 -5.12 -1.59
N LYS A 431 -10.69 -6.35 -1.83
CA LYS A 431 -9.70 -7.02 -0.95
C LYS A 431 -8.32 -6.32 -0.99
N GLY A 432 -8.04 -5.53 -2.01
CA GLY A 432 -6.73 -4.93 -2.26
C GLY A 432 -5.80 -5.82 -3.08
N TRP A 433 -4.51 -5.67 -2.87
CA TRP A 433 -3.48 -6.44 -3.56
C TRP A 433 -3.08 -7.67 -2.75
N ASP A 434 -3.00 -8.82 -3.41
CA ASP A 434 -2.35 -9.98 -2.81
C ASP A 434 -0.85 -9.69 -2.66
N GLY A 435 -0.31 -9.98 -1.48
CA GLY A 435 1.08 -9.73 -1.14
C GLY A 435 2.03 -10.87 -1.56
N GLY A 436 3.30 -10.76 -1.12
CA GLY A 436 4.26 -11.85 -1.20
C GLY A 436 4.51 -12.35 -2.62
N ARG A 437 4.36 -13.64 -2.84
CA ARG A 437 4.65 -14.30 -4.13
C ARG A 437 3.76 -13.83 -5.30
N ALA A 438 2.59 -13.24 -5.02
CA ALA A 438 1.72 -12.69 -6.06
C ALA A 438 2.38 -11.56 -6.86
N TRP A 439 3.37 -10.87 -6.29
CA TRP A 439 4.16 -9.85 -6.98
C TRP A 439 5.15 -10.40 -8.02
N LEU A 440 5.39 -11.73 -8.03
CA LEU A 440 6.39 -12.36 -8.87
C LEU A 440 5.76 -13.30 -9.89
N ASN A 441 5.85 -12.91 -11.14
CA ASN A 441 5.62 -13.77 -12.31
C ASN A 441 6.73 -13.50 -13.33
N PRO A 442 6.88 -14.31 -14.40
CA PRO A 442 7.95 -14.13 -15.38
C PRO A 442 8.04 -12.71 -15.94
N SER A 443 6.90 -12.08 -16.21
CA SER A 443 6.85 -10.71 -16.75
C SER A 443 7.30 -9.67 -15.74
N THR A 444 6.81 -9.74 -14.49
CA THR A 444 7.18 -8.77 -13.46
C THR A 444 8.61 -8.93 -12.98
N ILE A 445 9.17 -10.16 -12.98
CA ILE A 445 10.60 -10.40 -12.69
C ILE A 445 11.47 -9.72 -13.77
N LEU A 446 11.13 -9.91 -15.04
CA LEU A 446 11.85 -9.25 -16.15
C LEU A 446 11.74 -7.73 -16.05
N LEU A 447 10.55 -7.21 -15.79
CA LEU A 447 10.32 -5.77 -15.61
C LEU A 447 11.13 -5.20 -14.44
N ARG A 448 11.18 -5.89 -13.28
CA ARG A 448 12.00 -5.48 -12.13
C ARG A 448 13.47 -5.36 -12.50
N ASN A 449 14.02 -6.37 -13.17
CA ASN A 449 15.41 -6.36 -13.63
C ASN A 449 15.68 -5.21 -14.63
N ASN A 450 14.77 -5.00 -15.58
CA ASN A 450 14.89 -3.94 -16.57
C ASN A 450 14.83 -2.55 -15.93
N LEU A 451 13.93 -2.33 -14.95
CA LEU A 451 13.83 -1.06 -14.20
C LEU A 451 15.12 -0.77 -13.43
N ILE A 452 15.70 -1.77 -12.77
CA ILE A 452 17.00 -1.60 -12.09
C ILE A 452 18.12 -1.32 -13.12
N GLY A 453 18.13 -2.04 -14.23
CA GLY A 453 19.08 -1.80 -15.33
C GLY A 453 18.99 -0.36 -15.87
N HIS A 454 17.76 0.15 -16.04
CA HIS A 454 17.53 1.51 -16.48
C HIS A 454 18.01 2.56 -15.47
N LEU A 455 17.81 2.30 -14.18
CA LEU A 455 18.26 3.21 -13.11
C LEU A 455 19.79 3.24 -12.97
N LEU A 456 20.44 2.08 -13.07
CA LEU A 456 21.90 1.97 -12.91
C LEU A 456 22.68 2.33 -14.17
N PHE A 457 22.10 2.10 -15.35
CA PHE A 457 22.75 2.25 -16.65
C PHE A 457 21.83 2.97 -17.64
N PRO A 458 21.46 4.25 -17.37
CA PRO A 458 20.49 4.97 -18.20
C PRO A 458 20.92 5.10 -19.67
N GLU A 459 22.22 5.24 -19.94
CA GLU A 459 22.77 5.39 -21.29
C GLU A 459 22.57 4.14 -22.16
N THR A 460 22.61 2.95 -21.55
CA THR A 460 22.39 1.68 -22.28
C THR A 460 20.92 1.35 -22.45
N ALA A 461 20.07 1.89 -21.59
CA ALA A 461 18.63 1.64 -21.59
C ALA A 461 17.87 2.49 -22.62
N ALA A 462 18.39 3.65 -23.01
CA ALA A 462 17.73 4.55 -23.96
C ALA A 462 17.45 3.91 -25.33
N GLY A 463 18.29 2.96 -25.78
CA GLY A 463 18.08 2.20 -27.03
C GLY A 463 17.20 0.95 -26.88
N ALA A 464 17.05 0.41 -25.67
CA ALA A 464 16.39 -0.87 -25.44
C ALA A 464 14.88 -0.74 -25.10
N TYR A 465 14.43 0.42 -24.60
CA TYR A 465 13.05 0.60 -24.10
C TYR A 465 12.39 1.91 -24.57
N PRO A 466 12.06 2.04 -25.85
CA PRO A 466 11.37 3.24 -26.36
C PRO A 466 9.99 3.48 -25.69
N ARG A 467 9.40 2.48 -25.01
CA ARG A 467 8.13 2.64 -24.30
C ARG A 467 8.24 3.43 -23.01
N PHE A 468 9.40 3.45 -22.36
CA PHE A 468 9.62 4.30 -21.18
C PHE A 468 9.95 5.76 -21.56
N ALA A 469 10.41 6.01 -22.76
CA ALA A 469 10.63 7.37 -23.29
C ALA A 469 9.31 8.19 -23.41
N TYR A 470 8.15 7.53 -23.39
CA TYR A 470 6.87 8.25 -23.34
C TYR A 470 6.66 9.01 -22.03
N SER A 471 7.29 8.59 -20.94
CA SER A 471 7.15 9.26 -19.64
C SER A 471 7.82 10.63 -19.59
N THR A 472 8.88 10.85 -20.38
CA THR A 472 9.59 12.14 -20.45
C THR A 472 8.72 13.25 -21.05
N ARG A 473 7.73 12.93 -21.88
CA ARG A 473 6.78 13.91 -22.43
C ARG A 473 5.82 14.47 -21.37
N TYR A 474 5.63 13.76 -20.27
CA TYR A 474 4.69 14.10 -19.19
C TYR A 474 5.39 14.38 -17.86
N SER A 475 6.73 14.24 -17.78
CA SER A 475 7.46 14.62 -16.59
C SER A 475 7.48 16.14 -16.45
N ASN A 476 7.40 16.64 -15.21
CA ASN A 476 7.65 18.04 -14.88
C ASN A 476 9.16 18.41 -15.05
N ALA A 477 9.88 17.66 -15.88
CA ALA A 477 11.28 17.95 -16.17
C ALA A 477 11.42 19.37 -16.71
N PRO A 478 12.39 20.15 -16.24
CA PRO A 478 12.64 21.50 -16.74
C PRO A 478 12.73 21.53 -18.26
N ALA A 479 12.29 22.62 -18.88
CA ALA A 479 12.29 22.78 -20.34
C ALA A 479 13.64 22.46 -21.00
N GLU A 480 14.72 22.72 -20.26
CA GLU A 480 16.10 22.45 -20.68
C GLU A 480 16.44 20.96 -20.78
N ALA A 481 15.86 20.11 -19.92
CA ALA A 481 16.01 18.64 -20.01
C ALA A 481 15.23 18.07 -21.19
N ARG A 482 14.07 18.68 -21.51
CA ARG A 482 13.26 18.32 -22.69
C ARG A 482 13.90 18.73 -24.03
N GLN A 483 14.77 19.72 -24.02
CA GLN A 483 15.48 20.19 -25.22
C GLN A 483 16.64 19.26 -25.55
N ARG A 484 17.39 18.75 -24.57
CA ARG A 484 18.48 17.78 -24.80
C ARG A 484 17.99 16.49 -25.46
N ASP A 485 16.86 15.95 -25.03
CA ASP A 485 16.26 14.73 -25.63
C ASP A 485 15.77 14.92 -27.07
N ARG A 486 15.74 16.14 -27.59
CA ARG A 486 15.37 16.46 -28.98
C ARG A 486 16.57 16.65 -29.89
N ASP A 487 17.70 16.97 -29.31
CA ASP A 487 18.93 17.31 -30.05
C ASP A 487 19.91 16.12 -30.10
N GLU A 488 19.64 15.04 -29.30
CA GLU A 488 20.25 13.71 -29.39
C GLU A 488 19.33 12.69 -30.13
#